data_9286b9ed3753a328f3626e3adfee6d84
#
_entry.id   9286b9ed3753a328f3626e3adfee6d84
#
_cell.length_a   1.000
_cell.length_b   1.000
_cell.length_c   1.000
_cell.angle_alpha   90.00
_cell.angle_beta   90.00
_cell.angle_gamma   90.00
#
_symmetry.space_group_name_H-M   'P 1'
#
loop_
_entity.id
_entity.type
_entity.pdbx_description
1 polymer ?
#
loop_
_entity_poly.entity_id
_entity_poly.type
_entity_poly.pdbx_seq_one_letter_code
_entity_poly.pdbx_strand_id
1 'polypeptide(L)'
;GLLYPPSTPASRTRAERFDALVLEALEPIELRWGAELAELDLAVDEVPEVHETSPDRVVWDTGVLADTGVPLAQLVPAGVDPQGMPSRARIVLYRRPIEARAKGSAELADLLHEVLVEQVADYLNIEPDAVDGGP
;
A
#
# COMPACT_ATOMS: atom_id res chain seq x y z
N GLY A 1 3.84 -30.70 14.31
CA GLY A 1 3.70 -30.67 12.96
C GLY A 1 4.95 -30.42 12.21
N LEU A 2 4.90 -30.88 11.02
CA LEU A 2 5.97 -30.66 10.14
C LEU A 2 5.98 -29.27 9.68
N LEU A 3 7.00 -28.58 10.01
CA LEU A 3 7.14 -27.20 9.63
C LEU A 3 8.19 -27.09 8.56
N TYR A 4 7.85 -26.39 7.50
CA TYR A 4 8.84 -26.08 6.49
C TYR A 4 9.77 -25.01 7.03
N PRO A 5 11.05 -25.06 6.68
CA PRO A 5 11.93 -23.96 7.04
C PRO A 5 11.43 -22.69 6.40
N PRO A 6 11.51 -21.56 7.09
CA PRO A 6 10.99 -20.30 6.53
C PRO A 6 11.65 -19.91 5.22
N SER A 7 12.86 -20.38 4.97
CA SER A 7 13.57 -20.05 3.74
C SER A 7 13.08 -20.86 2.55
N THR A 8 12.26 -21.87 2.77
CA THR A 8 11.78 -22.72 1.69
C THR A 8 10.64 -22.02 0.95
N PRO A 9 10.70 -21.86 -0.38
CA PRO A 9 9.63 -21.18 -1.10
C PRO A 9 8.26 -21.79 -0.85
N ALA A 10 8.19 -23.10 -0.68
CA ALA A 10 6.92 -23.78 -0.45
C ALA A 10 6.28 -23.40 0.88
N SER A 11 7.05 -22.84 1.81
CA SER A 11 6.53 -22.48 3.12
C SER A 11 6.06 -21.01 3.19
N ARG A 12 6.17 -20.27 2.10
CA ARG A 12 5.74 -18.87 2.12
C ARG A 12 4.24 -18.77 2.25
N THR A 13 3.80 -17.93 3.20
CA THR A 13 2.39 -17.63 3.38
C THR A 13 1.94 -16.64 2.29
N ARG A 14 0.63 -16.45 2.22
CA ARG A 14 0.08 -15.44 1.32
C ARG A 14 0.58 -14.04 1.68
N ALA A 15 0.66 -13.75 2.96
CA ALA A 15 1.14 -12.46 3.43
C ALA A 15 2.59 -12.23 3.01
N GLU A 16 3.42 -13.26 3.15
CA GLU A 16 4.82 -13.15 2.75
C GLU A 16 4.98 -12.96 1.26
N ARG A 17 4.17 -13.66 0.46
CA ARG A 17 4.19 -13.48 -0.98
C ARG A 17 3.72 -12.10 -1.39
N PHE A 18 2.70 -11.61 -0.71
CA PHE A 18 2.21 -10.26 -0.95
C PHE A 18 3.31 -9.23 -0.66
N ASP A 19 3.97 -9.36 0.49
CA ASP A 19 5.04 -8.46 0.87
C ASP A 19 6.18 -8.47 -0.14
N ALA A 20 6.53 -9.65 -0.65
CA ALA A 20 7.58 -9.76 -1.66
C ALA A 20 7.19 -9.02 -2.95
N LEU A 21 5.93 -9.15 -3.36
CA LEU A 21 5.45 -8.45 -4.55
C LEU A 21 5.41 -6.94 -4.34
N VAL A 22 5.09 -6.49 -3.14
CA VAL A 22 5.11 -5.07 -2.80
C VAL A 22 6.52 -4.52 -2.97
N LEU A 23 7.51 -5.22 -2.43
CA LEU A 23 8.89 -4.78 -2.54
C LEU A 23 9.37 -4.74 -3.99
N GLU A 24 8.96 -5.73 -4.79
CA GLU A 24 9.29 -5.73 -6.20
C GLU A 24 8.66 -4.56 -6.94
N ALA A 25 7.40 -4.26 -6.63
CA ALA A 25 6.70 -3.16 -7.28
C ALA A 25 7.27 -1.81 -6.86
N LEU A 26 7.72 -1.72 -5.62
CA LEU A 26 8.27 -0.47 -5.08
C LEU A 26 9.68 -0.17 -5.59
N GLU A 27 10.45 -1.20 -5.89
CA GLU A 27 11.87 -1.02 -6.22
C GLU A 27 12.14 0.02 -7.33
N PRO A 28 11.50 -0.06 -8.49
CA PRO A 28 11.77 0.95 -9.53
C PRO A 28 11.36 2.36 -9.10
N ILE A 29 10.34 2.47 -8.28
CA ILE A 29 9.90 3.77 -7.77
C ILE A 29 10.97 4.32 -6.81
N GLU A 30 11.49 3.48 -5.94
CA GLU A 30 12.54 3.90 -5.01
C GLU A 30 13.84 4.27 -5.72
N LEU A 31 14.18 3.55 -6.77
CA LEU A 31 15.38 3.87 -7.53
C LEU A 31 15.29 5.27 -8.14
N ARG A 32 14.09 5.68 -8.52
CA ARG A 32 13.90 6.97 -9.16
C ARG A 32 13.65 8.10 -8.15
N TRP A 33 12.91 7.80 -7.08
CA TRP A 33 12.43 8.82 -6.16
C TRP A 33 12.93 8.64 -4.73
N GLY A 34 13.99 7.85 -4.55
CA GLY A 34 14.44 7.49 -3.21
C GLY A 34 14.65 8.66 -2.26
N ALA A 35 15.27 9.73 -2.75
CA ALA A 35 15.51 10.91 -1.90
C ALA A 35 14.19 11.56 -1.49
N GLU A 36 13.25 11.67 -2.43
CA GLU A 36 11.96 12.30 -2.17
C GLU A 36 11.08 11.45 -1.27
N LEU A 37 11.30 10.14 -1.24
CA LEU A 37 10.51 9.22 -0.44
C LEU A 37 11.17 8.84 0.89
N ALA A 38 12.28 9.49 1.23
CA ALA A 38 13.05 9.12 2.41
C ALA A 38 12.26 9.20 3.70
N GLU A 39 11.25 10.08 3.76
CA GLU A 39 10.45 10.23 4.97
C GLU A 39 9.05 9.67 4.85
N LEU A 40 8.83 8.86 3.84
CA LEU A 40 7.55 8.19 3.64
C LEU A 40 7.68 6.73 4.06
N ASP A 41 6.80 6.30 4.96
CA ASP A 41 6.77 4.91 5.40
C ASP A 41 5.74 4.13 4.59
N LEU A 42 5.92 2.82 4.53
CA LEU A 42 5.00 1.93 3.87
C LEU A 42 4.57 0.85 4.84
N ALA A 43 3.29 0.60 4.94
CA ALA A 43 2.75 -0.44 5.81
C ALA A 43 1.74 -1.28 5.04
N VAL A 44 1.58 -2.52 5.48
CA VAL A 44 0.58 -3.43 4.91
C VAL A 44 -0.32 -3.88 6.05
N ASP A 45 -1.61 -3.62 5.91
CA ASP A 45 -2.63 -4.10 6.84
C ASP A 45 -3.51 -5.11 6.12
N GLU A 46 -4.25 -5.91 6.86
CA GLU A 46 -5.11 -6.91 6.27
C GLU A 46 -6.35 -6.29 5.64
N VAL A 47 -7.03 -5.45 6.40
CA VAL A 47 -8.26 -4.79 5.95
C VAL A 47 -8.27 -3.37 6.49
N PRO A 48 -8.98 -2.46 5.82
CA PRO A 48 -9.10 -1.10 6.35
C PRO A 48 -9.90 -1.09 7.64
N GLU A 49 -9.52 -0.19 8.55
CA GLU A 49 -10.27 0.03 9.75
C GLU A 49 -11.45 0.94 9.46
N VAL A 50 -12.60 0.56 9.99
CA VAL A 50 -13.79 1.38 9.87
C VAL A 50 -14.02 2.04 11.22
N HIS A 51 -14.00 3.36 11.24
CA HIS A 51 -14.31 4.07 12.46
C HIS A 51 -15.81 4.14 12.61
N GLU A 52 -16.30 3.53 13.68
CA GLU A 52 -17.72 3.44 13.89
C GLU A 52 -18.29 4.65 14.59
N THR A 53 -18.16 5.78 13.98
CA THR A 53 -18.85 6.95 14.53
C THR A 53 -20.29 6.98 14.08
N SER A 54 -20.55 6.38 12.93
CA SER A 54 -21.91 6.29 12.42
C SER A 54 -21.95 5.18 11.39
N PRO A 55 -22.86 4.22 11.53
CA PRO A 55 -22.95 3.13 10.57
C PRO A 55 -23.26 3.58 9.16
N ASP A 56 -23.90 4.73 9.03
CA ASP A 56 -24.27 5.25 7.71
C ASP A 56 -23.20 6.08 7.07
N ARG A 57 -22.11 6.30 7.78
CA ARG A 57 -21.09 7.22 7.29
C ARG A 57 -19.74 6.60 7.40
N VAL A 58 -19.39 5.90 6.36
CA VAL A 58 -18.01 5.48 6.22
C VAL A 58 -17.34 6.56 5.41
N VAL A 59 -16.48 7.30 6.06
CA VAL A 59 -15.76 8.39 5.40
C VAL A 59 -14.37 7.93 5.11
N TRP A 60 -14.01 7.92 3.84
CA TRP A 60 -12.68 7.57 3.40
C TRP A 60 -11.97 8.85 3.01
N ASP A 61 -10.72 8.96 3.39
CA ASP A 61 -9.92 10.13 3.06
C ASP A 61 -9.69 10.24 1.56
N THR A 62 -9.37 11.45 1.12
CA THR A 62 -9.21 11.71 -0.29
C THR A 62 -8.08 10.92 -0.95
N GLY A 63 -7.11 10.47 -0.17
CA GLY A 63 -6.02 9.66 -0.71
C GLY A 63 -6.32 8.18 -0.81
N VAL A 64 -7.58 7.80 -0.62
CA VAL A 64 -7.95 6.39 -0.67
C VAL A 64 -8.35 6.00 -2.08
N LEU A 65 -7.73 4.94 -2.59
CA LEU A 65 -8.11 4.35 -3.86
C LEU A 65 -9.18 3.31 -3.57
N ALA A 66 -10.38 3.54 -4.05
CA ALA A 66 -11.51 2.66 -3.78
C ALA A 66 -12.15 2.19 -5.08
N ASP A 67 -12.49 0.93 -5.10
CA ASP A 67 -13.27 0.35 -6.17
C ASP A 67 -14.30 -0.52 -5.48
N THR A 68 -15.54 -0.48 -5.86
CA THR A 68 -16.60 -1.22 -5.19
C THR A 68 -16.82 -0.82 -3.73
N GLY A 69 -16.36 0.35 -3.33
CA GLY A 69 -16.57 0.86 -1.98
C GLY A 69 -15.57 0.38 -0.93
N VAL A 70 -14.64 -0.49 -1.31
CA VAL A 70 -13.61 -0.95 -0.37
C VAL A 70 -12.27 -0.37 -0.80
N PRO A 71 -11.61 0.37 0.09
CA PRO A 71 -10.33 0.98 -0.29
C PRO A 71 -9.25 -0.07 -0.45
N LEU A 72 -8.36 0.15 -1.40
CA LEU A 72 -7.21 -0.72 -1.62
C LEU A 72 -5.99 -0.19 -0.88
N ALA A 73 -5.92 1.12 -0.68
CA ALA A 73 -4.79 1.75 -0.01
C ALA A 73 -5.20 3.10 0.54
N GLN A 74 -4.37 3.65 1.38
CA GLN A 74 -4.60 4.97 1.94
C GLN A 74 -3.27 5.67 2.19
N LEU A 75 -3.22 6.95 1.87
CA LEU A 75 -2.10 7.80 2.24
C LEU A 75 -2.45 8.51 3.54
N VAL A 76 -1.69 8.24 4.58
CA VAL A 76 -1.86 8.88 5.87
C VAL A 76 -0.83 10.01 5.97
N PRO A 77 -1.25 11.26 6.09
CA PRO A 77 -0.30 12.36 6.11
C PRO A 77 0.52 12.39 7.40
N ALA A 78 1.67 13.04 7.32
CA ALA A 78 2.48 13.29 8.52
C ALA A 78 1.66 14.14 9.49
N GLY A 79 1.88 13.93 10.78
CA GLY A 79 1.12 14.65 11.77
C GLY A 79 1.65 14.37 13.16
N VAL A 80 0.72 14.17 14.08
CA VAL A 80 1.05 13.92 15.49
C VAL A 80 0.29 12.67 15.90
N ASP A 81 0.99 11.74 16.56
CA ASP A 81 0.34 10.51 17.00
C ASP A 81 -0.45 10.78 18.30
N PRO A 82 -1.22 9.77 18.79
CA PRO A 82 -2.04 9.98 20.00
C PRO A 82 -1.24 10.36 21.23
N GLN A 83 0.05 10.06 21.27
CA GLN A 83 0.91 10.43 22.38
C GLN A 83 1.55 11.81 22.22
N GLY A 84 1.21 12.52 21.16
CA GLY A 84 1.72 13.85 20.91
C GLY A 84 3.08 13.89 20.23
N MET A 85 3.56 12.76 19.74
CA MET A 85 4.84 12.69 19.05
C MET A 85 4.66 12.87 17.55
N PRO A 86 5.62 13.51 16.87
CA PRO A 86 5.52 13.63 15.41
C PRO A 86 5.47 12.27 14.73
N SER A 87 4.63 12.15 13.71
CA SER A 87 4.52 10.93 12.93
C SER A 87 4.83 11.23 11.47
N ARG A 88 5.37 10.23 10.77
CA ARG A 88 5.73 10.37 9.37
C ARG A 88 4.54 10.05 8.49
N ALA A 89 4.55 10.59 7.28
CA ALA A 89 3.56 10.19 6.28
C ALA A 89 3.72 8.70 5.98
N ARG A 90 2.64 8.04 5.65
CA ARG A 90 2.66 6.60 5.45
C ARG A 90 1.64 6.19 4.40
N ILE A 91 2.05 5.30 3.51
CA ILE A 91 1.13 4.61 2.62
C ILE A 91 0.74 3.30 3.30
N VAL A 92 -0.55 3.03 3.41
CA VAL A 92 -1.04 1.78 3.95
C VAL A 92 -1.70 1.01 2.81
N LEU A 93 -1.22 -0.19 2.54
CA LEU A 93 -1.83 -1.08 1.55
C LEU A 93 -2.70 -2.09 2.28
N TYR A 94 -3.88 -2.38 1.75
CA TYR A 94 -4.80 -3.33 2.36
C TYR A 94 -4.76 -4.64 1.57
N ARG A 95 -4.10 -5.63 2.15
CA ARG A 95 -3.78 -6.88 1.47
C ARG A 95 -5.01 -7.61 0.94
N ARG A 96 -6.02 -7.78 1.79
CA ARG A 96 -7.18 -8.58 1.39
C ARG A 96 -7.99 -7.95 0.27
N PRO A 97 -8.32 -6.67 0.33
CA PRO A 97 -9.01 -6.05 -0.80
C PRO A 97 -8.20 -6.09 -2.10
N ILE A 98 -6.89 -5.88 -2.01
CA ILE A 98 -6.05 -5.92 -3.20
C ILE A 98 -6.02 -7.33 -3.78
N GLU A 99 -5.84 -8.34 -2.92
CA GLU A 99 -5.82 -9.73 -3.38
C GLU A 99 -7.14 -10.16 -4.00
N ALA A 100 -8.23 -9.68 -3.42
CA ALA A 100 -9.55 -10.04 -3.91
C ALA A 100 -9.83 -9.47 -5.30
N ARG A 101 -9.20 -8.36 -5.64
CA ARG A 101 -9.40 -7.74 -6.92
C ARG A 101 -8.55 -8.34 -8.02
N ALA A 102 -7.41 -8.92 -7.68
CA ALA A 102 -6.49 -9.48 -8.66
C ALA A 102 -6.77 -10.96 -8.90
N LYS A 103 -6.59 -11.38 -10.13
CA LYS A 103 -6.78 -12.78 -10.50
C LYS A 103 -5.44 -13.41 -10.80
N GLY A 104 -4.70 -13.75 -9.77
CA GLY A 104 -3.42 -14.39 -9.94
C GLY A 104 -2.25 -13.44 -9.76
N SER A 105 -1.05 -14.00 -9.74
CA SER A 105 0.15 -13.26 -9.38
C SER A 105 0.50 -12.14 -10.32
N ALA A 106 0.29 -12.34 -11.62
CA ALA A 106 0.63 -11.30 -12.59
C ALA A 106 -0.26 -10.08 -12.44
N GLU A 107 -1.57 -10.30 -12.28
CA GLU A 107 -2.49 -9.19 -12.06
C GLU A 107 -2.23 -8.52 -10.72
N LEU A 108 -1.87 -9.31 -9.72
CA LEU A 108 -1.56 -8.76 -8.41
C LEU A 108 -0.35 -7.85 -8.48
N ALA A 109 0.70 -8.25 -9.18
CA ALA A 109 1.88 -7.42 -9.36
C ALA A 109 1.54 -6.12 -10.08
N ASP A 110 0.75 -6.20 -11.14
CA ASP A 110 0.34 -5.01 -11.89
C ASP A 110 -0.51 -4.08 -11.03
N LEU A 111 -1.44 -4.65 -10.27
CA LEU A 111 -2.31 -3.85 -9.41
C LEU A 111 -1.51 -3.17 -8.31
N LEU A 112 -0.57 -3.89 -7.72
CA LEU A 112 0.29 -3.29 -6.69
C LEU A 112 1.10 -2.12 -7.25
N HIS A 113 1.64 -2.28 -8.44
CA HIS A 113 2.38 -1.21 -9.09
C HIS A 113 1.46 0.01 -9.29
N GLU A 114 0.28 -0.20 -9.82
CA GLU A 114 -0.69 0.87 -10.07
C GLU A 114 -1.07 1.58 -8.77
N VAL A 115 -1.37 0.81 -7.72
CA VAL A 115 -1.75 1.37 -6.43
C VAL A 115 -0.61 2.20 -5.83
N LEU A 116 0.61 1.66 -5.89
CA LEU A 116 1.78 2.38 -5.36
C LEU A 116 2.05 3.65 -6.14
N VAL A 117 1.94 3.61 -7.46
CA VAL A 117 2.14 4.80 -8.28
C VAL A 117 1.15 5.89 -7.90
N GLU A 118 -0.12 5.51 -7.72
CA GLU A 118 -1.15 6.48 -7.33
C GLU A 118 -0.85 7.10 -5.97
N GLN A 119 -0.47 6.30 -5.00
CA GLN A 119 -0.20 6.81 -3.66
C GLN A 119 1.05 7.67 -3.62
N VAL A 120 2.08 7.28 -4.34
CA VAL A 120 3.31 8.07 -4.41
C VAL A 120 3.04 9.40 -5.14
N ALA A 121 2.25 9.37 -6.20
CA ALA A 121 1.87 10.58 -6.91
C ALA A 121 1.15 11.54 -5.98
N ASP A 122 0.22 11.04 -5.18
CA ASP A 122 -0.48 11.86 -4.20
C ASP A 122 0.49 12.47 -3.19
N TYR A 123 1.41 11.66 -2.69
CA TYR A 123 2.38 12.13 -1.70
C TYR A 123 3.28 13.22 -2.27
N LEU A 124 3.74 13.02 -3.50
CA LEU A 124 4.64 13.97 -4.16
C LEU A 124 3.91 15.13 -4.84
N ASN A 125 2.60 15.03 -4.92
CA ASN A 125 1.75 16.03 -5.57
C ASN A 125 2.12 16.20 -7.05
N ILE A 126 2.25 15.07 -7.73
CA ILE A 126 2.56 15.03 -9.16
C ILE A 126 1.59 14.08 -9.84
N GLU A 127 1.62 14.06 -11.16
CA GLU A 127 0.78 13.14 -11.92
C GLU A 127 1.31 11.72 -11.84
N PRO A 128 0.44 10.70 -11.81
CA PRO A 128 0.90 9.32 -11.76
C PRO A 128 1.88 8.95 -12.86
N ASP A 129 1.69 9.47 -14.06
CA ASP A 129 2.60 9.19 -15.17
C ASP A 129 4.02 9.67 -14.88
N ALA A 130 4.15 10.72 -14.11
CA ALA A 130 5.46 11.25 -13.76
C ALA A 130 6.21 10.33 -12.80
N VAL A 131 5.48 9.59 -11.98
CA VAL A 131 6.10 8.65 -11.03
C VAL A 131 6.86 7.57 -11.79
N ASP A 132 6.30 7.06 -12.86
CA ASP A 132 6.91 5.99 -13.64
C ASP A 132 7.92 6.49 -14.64
N GLY A 133 8.24 7.76 -14.61
CA GLY A 133 9.21 8.28 -15.55
C GLY A 133 8.60 8.71 -16.85
N GLY A 134 7.36 9.11 -16.82
CA GLY A 134 6.72 9.64 -17.98
C GLY A 134 7.46 10.87 -18.50
N PRO A 135 7.15 11.30 -19.70
CA PRO A 135 7.89 12.35 -20.37
C PRO A 135 7.94 13.65 -19.60
#